data_1f3b2bd784381b4f9946904d0ee444a3
#
_entry.id   1f3b2bd784381b4f9946904d0ee444a3
#
_cell.length_a   1.000
_cell.length_b   1.000
_cell.length_c   1.000
_cell.angle_alpha   90.00
_cell.angle_beta   90.00
_cell.angle_gamma   90.00
#
_symmetry.space_group_name_H-M   'P 1'
#
loop_
_entity.id
_entity.type
_entity.pdbx_description
1 polymer ?
#
loop_
_entity_poly.entity_id
_entity_poly.type
_entity_poly.pdbx_seq_one_letter_code
_entity_poly.pdbx_strand_id
1 'polypeptide(L)'
;MKINSEKSIQEIADNIELHAGTYNLSIIGSVKFNDFSKGLEDEDTVSSATIEVIAPHWVKKVGAINEAALFIFPLRIFILQNQDQSVLSFFNLRKLLKSNSFDNEKLLEEVDNINNKFTYFLKTLLR
;
A
#
# COMPACT_ATOMS: atom_id res chain seq x y z
N MET A 1 7.07 3.08 5.55
CA MET A 1 6.89 4.44 5.00
C MET A 1 5.52 4.95 5.38
N LYS A 2 5.41 6.24 5.68
CA LYS A 2 4.15 6.82 6.18
C LYS A 2 3.82 8.12 5.47
N ILE A 3 2.52 8.34 5.24
CA ILE A 3 1.99 9.59 4.69
C ILE A 3 0.82 10.03 5.57
N ASN A 4 0.83 11.28 6.00
CA ASN A 4 -0.27 11.86 6.78
C ASN A 4 -1.27 12.54 5.85
N SER A 5 -2.56 12.47 6.21
CA SER A 5 -3.64 13.09 5.46
C SER A 5 -4.74 13.57 6.39
N GLU A 6 -5.40 14.66 6.01
CA GLU A 6 -6.61 15.14 6.69
C GLU A 6 -7.88 14.48 6.13
N LYS A 7 -7.74 13.64 5.09
CA LYS A 7 -8.87 12.94 4.48
C LYS A 7 -9.27 11.72 5.33
N SER A 8 -10.55 11.38 5.29
CA SER A 8 -11.06 10.16 5.93
C SER A 8 -10.61 8.92 5.17
N ILE A 9 -10.74 7.75 5.82
CA ILE A 9 -10.49 6.46 5.17
C ILE A 9 -11.32 6.31 3.90
N GLN A 10 -12.61 6.69 3.96
CA GLN A 10 -13.51 6.55 2.81
C GLN A 10 -13.07 7.45 1.65
N GLU A 11 -12.69 8.70 1.93
CA GLU A 11 -12.19 9.61 0.89
C GLU A 11 -10.90 9.09 0.26
N ILE A 12 -9.99 8.57 1.07
CA ILE A 12 -8.73 8.01 0.59
C ILE A 12 -9.00 6.78 -0.28
N ALA A 13 -9.85 5.87 0.18
CA ALA A 13 -10.21 4.66 -0.57
C ALA A 13 -10.86 5.01 -1.91
N ASP A 14 -11.79 5.97 -1.92
CA ASP A 14 -12.47 6.42 -3.12
C ASP A 14 -11.49 7.06 -4.13
N ASN A 15 -10.54 7.86 -3.64
CA ASN A 15 -9.52 8.47 -4.48
C ASN A 15 -8.58 7.42 -5.09
N ILE A 16 -8.17 6.43 -4.32
CA ILE A 16 -7.33 5.33 -4.82
C ILE A 16 -8.08 4.58 -5.92
N GLU A 17 -9.33 4.22 -5.67
CA GLU A 17 -10.16 3.51 -6.65
C GLU A 17 -10.35 4.31 -7.94
N LEU A 18 -10.63 5.60 -7.81
CA LEU A 18 -10.87 6.48 -8.95
C LEU A 18 -9.65 6.64 -9.85
N HIS A 19 -8.45 6.72 -9.26
CA HIS A 19 -7.23 7.07 -9.99
C HIS A 19 -6.28 5.89 -10.26
N ALA A 20 -6.52 4.73 -9.68
CA ALA A 20 -5.64 3.56 -9.83
C ALA A 20 -5.40 3.20 -11.30
N GLY A 21 -6.45 3.17 -12.11
CA GLY A 21 -6.35 2.81 -13.53
C GLY A 21 -5.44 3.75 -14.33
N THR A 22 -5.41 5.04 -14.00
CA THR A 22 -4.55 6.02 -14.66
C THR A 22 -3.06 5.69 -14.46
N TYR A 23 -2.72 5.05 -13.34
CA TYR A 23 -1.35 4.65 -13.01
C TYR A 23 -1.10 3.16 -13.31
N ASN A 24 -2.00 2.50 -14.03
CA ASN A 24 -1.93 1.07 -14.35
C ASN A 24 -1.90 0.19 -13.09
N LEU A 25 -2.56 0.64 -12.04
CA LEU A 25 -2.75 -0.12 -10.80
C LEU A 25 -4.13 -0.73 -10.77
N SER A 26 -4.23 -1.93 -10.22
CA SER A 26 -5.50 -2.60 -9.97
C SER A 26 -5.66 -2.84 -8.49
N ILE A 27 -6.84 -2.53 -7.95
CA ILE A 27 -7.18 -2.86 -6.58
C ILE A 27 -7.71 -4.29 -6.60
N ILE A 28 -7.08 -5.18 -5.82
CA ILE A 28 -7.45 -6.59 -5.78
C ILE A 28 -8.08 -7.01 -4.45
N GLY A 29 -8.04 -6.13 -3.46
CA GLY A 29 -8.64 -6.40 -2.17
C GLY A 29 -8.75 -5.15 -1.33
N SER A 30 -9.74 -5.14 -0.43
CA SER A 30 -9.95 -4.06 0.51
C SER A 30 -10.65 -4.63 1.74
N VAL A 31 -10.09 -4.35 2.93
CA VAL A 31 -10.64 -4.82 4.20
C VAL A 31 -10.72 -3.65 5.17
N LYS A 32 -11.91 -3.43 5.73
CA LYS A 32 -12.10 -2.48 6.83
C LYS A 32 -12.11 -3.28 8.12
N PHE A 33 -11.11 -3.07 8.96
CA PHE A 33 -10.96 -3.84 10.20
C PHE A 33 -12.08 -3.58 11.20
N ASN A 34 -12.72 -2.43 11.13
CA ASN A 34 -13.88 -2.12 11.95
C ASN A 34 -15.03 -3.11 11.75
N ASP A 35 -15.15 -3.71 10.57
CA ASP A 35 -16.19 -4.69 10.28
C ASP A 35 -16.04 -5.96 11.11
N PHE A 36 -14.81 -6.25 11.57
CA PHE A 36 -14.51 -7.40 12.42
C PHE A 36 -14.65 -7.10 13.91
N SER A 37 -14.72 -5.81 14.28
CA SER A 37 -14.87 -5.40 15.68
C SER A 37 -16.30 -5.01 16.05
N LYS A 38 -17.27 -5.20 15.15
CA LYS A 38 -18.69 -4.94 15.42
C LYS A 38 -19.16 -5.79 16.60
N GLY A 39 -19.68 -5.12 17.62
CA GLY A 39 -20.15 -5.77 18.84
C GLY A 39 -19.15 -5.74 19.99
N LEU A 40 -17.94 -5.26 19.78
CA LEU A 40 -17.03 -4.90 20.83
C LEU A 40 -17.37 -3.47 21.26
N GLU A 41 -17.81 -3.30 22.50
CA GLU A 41 -18.25 -2.02 23.04
C GLU A 41 -17.09 -1.09 23.33
N ASP A 42 -16.34 -0.72 22.31
CA ASP A 42 -15.28 0.27 22.47
C ASP A 42 -15.59 1.47 21.58
N GLU A 43 -16.10 2.53 22.16
CA GLU A 43 -16.44 3.76 21.46
C GLU A 43 -15.20 4.51 20.95
N ASP A 44 -14.02 4.12 21.42
CA ASP A 44 -12.73 4.69 20.99
C ASP A 44 -12.06 3.88 19.90
N THR A 45 -12.79 3.00 19.21
CA THR A 45 -12.21 2.20 18.13
C THR A 45 -11.70 3.09 17.00
N VAL A 46 -10.40 3.04 16.81
CA VAL A 46 -9.76 3.71 15.68
C VAL A 46 -10.19 3.01 14.40
N SER A 47 -10.67 3.78 13.44
CA SER A 47 -11.02 3.24 12.12
C SER A 47 -9.77 2.87 11.36
N SER A 48 -9.74 1.68 10.79
CA SER A 48 -8.59 1.19 10.03
C SER A 48 -9.03 0.37 8.82
N ALA A 49 -8.20 0.37 7.80
CA ALA A 49 -8.44 -0.38 6.59
C ALA A 49 -7.13 -0.78 5.93
N THR A 50 -7.17 -1.85 5.15
CA THR A 50 -6.07 -2.26 4.27
C THR A 50 -6.60 -2.30 2.84
N ILE A 51 -5.82 -1.73 1.92
CA ILE A 51 -6.11 -1.80 0.48
C ILE A 51 -4.93 -2.50 -0.19
N GLU A 52 -5.21 -3.50 -1.00
CA GLU A 52 -4.21 -4.24 -1.74
C GLU A 52 -4.25 -3.85 -3.21
N VAL A 53 -3.09 -3.46 -3.74
CA VAL A 53 -2.96 -3.03 -5.13
C VAL A 53 -1.86 -3.82 -5.84
N ILE A 54 -2.03 -4.01 -7.14
CA ILE A 54 -1.06 -4.68 -7.98
C ILE A 54 -0.92 -3.96 -9.31
N ALA A 55 0.28 -3.96 -9.85
CA ALA A 55 0.56 -3.50 -11.20
C ALA A 55 1.22 -4.64 -11.97
N PRO A 56 0.55 -5.21 -13.00
CA PRO A 56 1.11 -6.35 -13.72
C PRO A 56 2.51 -6.12 -14.28
N HIS A 57 2.83 -4.90 -14.73
CA HIS A 57 4.16 -4.57 -15.24
C HIS A 57 5.24 -4.60 -14.15
N TRP A 58 4.91 -4.29 -12.90
CA TRP A 58 5.86 -4.43 -11.78
C TRP A 58 6.12 -5.90 -11.45
N VAL A 59 5.07 -6.70 -11.44
CA VAL A 59 5.18 -8.16 -11.24
C VAL A 59 6.09 -8.77 -12.30
N LYS A 60 5.89 -8.40 -13.56
CA LYS A 60 6.70 -8.89 -14.67
C LYS A 60 8.17 -8.50 -14.52
N LYS A 61 8.46 -7.25 -14.17
CA LYS A 61 9.84 -6.77 -14.00
C LYS A 61 10.56 -7.46 -12.85
N VAL A 62 9.91 -7.59 -11.71
CA VAL A 62 10.49 -8.25 -10.54
C VAL A 62 10.67 -9.74 -10.81
N GLY A 63 9.67 -10.40 -11.37
CA GLY A 63 9.72 -11.82 -11.68
C GLY A 63 10.80 -12.18 -12.70
N ALA A 64 11.08 -11.29 -13.64
CA ALA A 64 12.17 -11.50 -14.62
C ALA A 64 13.55 -11.48 -13.96
N ILE A 65 13.71 -10.77 -12.84
CA ILE A 65 14.98 -10.75 -12.10
C ILE A 65 15.05 -11.95 -11.15
N ASN A 66 13.98 -12.18 -10.36
CA ASN A 66 13.92 -13.26 -9.39
C ASN A 66 12.47 -13.58 -9.03
N GLU A 67 11.97 -14.73 -9.46
CA GLU A 67 10.60 -15.15 -9.17
C GLU A 67 10.32 -15.28 -7.68
N ALA A 68 11.31 -15.68 -6.89
CA ALA A 68 11.14 -15.82 -5.44
C ALA A 68 10.84 -14.49 -4.75
N ALA A 69 11.16 -13.36 -5.38
CA ALA A 69 10.87 -12.03 -4.84
C ALA A 69 9.41 -11.59 -5.05
N LEU A 70 8.61 -12.35 -5.79
CA LEU A 70 7.21 -12.00 -6.06
C LEU A 70 6.33 -11.99 -4.82
N PHE A 71 6.81 -12.51 -3.69
CA PHE A 71 6.06 -12.47 -2.42
C PHE A 71 5.79 -11.04 -1.91
N ILE A 72 6.52 -10.05 -2.44
CA ILE A 72 6.29 -8.64 -2.07
C ILE A 72 4.94 -8.12 -2.60
N PHE A 73 4.34 -8.80 -3.57
CA PHE A 73 3.03 -8.44 -4.11
C PHE A 73 1.91 -9.25 -3.46
N PRO A 74 0.71 -8.71 -3.37
CA PRO A 74 0.30 -7.34 -3.74
C PRO A 74 0.90 -6.30 -2.79
N LEU A 75 0.99 -5.05 -3.26
CA LEU A 75 1.38 -3.94 -2.38
C LEU A 75 0.20 -3.59 -1.48
N ARG A 76 0.49 -3.36 -0.20
CA ARG A 76 -0.55 -3.09 0.80
C ARG A 76 -0.41 -1.67 1.34
N ILE A 77 -1.55 -0.99 1.40
CA ILE A 77 -1.68 0.30 2.04
C ILE A 77 -2.50 0.08 3.30
N PHE A 78 -1.90 0.30 4.45
CA PHE A 78 -2.63 0.30 5.72
C PHE A 78 -3.01 1.74 6.07
N ILE A 79 -4.29 1.97 6.33
CA ILE A 79 -4.81 3.30 6.66
C ILE A 79 -5.36 3.25 8.08
N LEU A 80 -4.86 4.15 8.91
CA LEU A 80 -5.30 4.33 10.27
C LEU A 80 -5.88 5.73 10.41
N GLN A 81 -7.15 5.84 10.77
CA GLN A 81 -7.81 7.12 11.00
C GLN A 81 -8.01 7.33 12.48
N ASN A 82 -7.55 8.46 12.99
CA ASN A 82 -7.74 8.89 14.37
C ASN A 82 -8.29 10.32 14.35
N GLN A 83 -9.55 10.46 14.75
CA GLN A 83 -10.27 11.75 14.68
C GLN A 83 -10.27 12.29 13.25
N ASP A 84 -9.69 13.48 13.02
CA ASP A 84 -9.72 14.14 11.72
C ASP A 84 -8.50 13.87 10.85
N GLN A 85 -7.62 12.96 11.30
CA GLN A 85 -6.39 12.66 10.59
C GLN A 85 -6.25 11.19 10.27
N SER A 86 -5.68 10.90 9.11
CA SER A 86 -5.36 9.55 8.68
C SER A 86 -3.86 9.43 8.44
N VAL A 87 -3.33 8.25 8.71
CA VAL A 87 -1.94 7.89 8.42
C VAL A 87 -1.96 6.68 7.49
N LEU A 88 -1.33 6.82 6.34
CA LEU A 88 -1.10 5.70 5.42
C LEU A 88 0.27 5.12 5.69
N SER A 89 0.33 3.81 5.84
CA SER A 89 1.58 3.08 6.02
C SER A 89 1.72 2.04 4.93
N PHE A 90 2.92 1.88 4.42
CA PHE A 90 3.23 0.87 3.40
C PHE A 90 4.70 0.45 3.52
N PHE A 91 5.01 -0.73 2.99
CA PHE A 91 6.34 -1.29 3.17
C PHE A 91 7.40 -0.58 2.34
N ASN A 92 8.57 -0.44 2.92
CA ASN A 92 9.78 -0.18 2.17
C ASN A 92 10.23 -1.51 1.57
N LEU A 93 10.09 -1.67 0.26
CA LEU A 93 10.33 -2.95 -0.41
C LEU A 93 11.79 -3.39 -0.34
N ARG A 94 12.74 -2.46 -0.38
CA ARG A 94 14.17 -2.77 -0.21
C ARG A 94 14.42 -3.42 1.16
N LYS A 95 13.90 -2.81 2.21
CA LYS A 95 14.05 -3.35 3.57
C LYS A 95 13.37 -4.71 3.71
N LEU A 96 12.19 -4.87 3.10
CA LEU A 96 11.46 -6.13 3.12
C LEU A 96 12.27 -7.25 2.44
N LEU A 97 12.85 -6.98 1.27
CA LEU A 97 13.67 -7.94 0.55
C LEU A 97 14.95 -8.26 1.33
N LYS A 98 15.65 -7.27 1.83
CA LYS A 98 16.88 -7.49 2.61
C LYS A 98 16.64 -8.30 3.88
N SER A 99 15.52 -8.09 4.57
CA SER A 99 15.18 -8.87 5.75
C SER A 99 14.86 -10.34 5.43
N ASN A 100 14.62 -10.65 4.16
CA ASN A 100 14.39 -12.00 3.65
C ASN A 100 15.58 -12.53 2.83
N SER A 101 16.75 -11.95 3.05
CA SER A 101 18.03 -12.39 2.46
C SER A 101 18.17 -12.17 0.95
N PHE A 102 17.46 -11.21 0.38
CA PHE A 102 17.61 -10.82 -1.01
C PHE A 102 18.61 -9.66 -1.12
N ASP A 103 19.77 -9.91 -1.73
CA ASP A 103 20.86 -8.94 -1.85
C ASP A 103 21.21 -8.55 -3.29
N ASN A 104 20.48 -9.05 -4.29
CA ASN A 104 20.74 -8.75 -5.70
C ASN A 104 20.52 -7.24 -5.95
N GLU A 105 21.57 -6.53 -6.35
CA GLU A 105 21.52 -5.07 -6.52
C GLU A 105 20.52 -4.65 -7.60
N LYS A 106 20.44 -5.39 -8.71
CA LYS A 106 19.48 -5.10 -9.77
C LYS A 106 18.03 -5.22 -9.28
N LEU A 107 17.75 -6.23 -8.46
CA LEU A 107 16.45 -6.41 -7.83
C LEU A 107 16.13 -5.27 -6.88
N LEU A 108 17.09 -4.87 -6.04
CA LEU A 108 16.92 -3.80 -5.07
C LEU A 108 16.68 -2.45 -5.77
N GLU A 109 17.37 -2.17 -6.86
CA GLU A 109 17.13 -0.97 -7.66
C GLU A 109 15.72 -0.96 -8.26
N GLU A 110 15.25 -2.10 -8.77
CA GLU A 110 13.91 -2.20 -9.35
C GLU A 110 12.83 -1.94 -8.30
N VAL A 111 12.96 -2.51 -7.11
CA VAL A 111 11.96 -2.28 -6.06
C VAL A 111 12.04 -0.86 -5.50
N ASP A 112 13.20 -0.21 -5.51
CA ASP A 112 13.30 1.21 -5.18
C ASP A 112 12.49 2.06 -6.17
N ASN A 113 12.57 1.75 -7.46
CA ASN A 113 11.79 2.43 -8.49
C ASN A 113 10.29 2.24 -8.27
N ILE A 114 9.87 1.03 -7.92
CA ILE A 114 8.47 0.73 -7.61
C ILE A 114 8.01 1.52 -6.38
N ASN A 115 8.79 1.50 -5.30
CA ASN A 115 8.47 2.26 -4.10
C ASN A 115 8.35 3.76 -4.38
N ASN A 116 9.24 4.31 -5.19
CA ASN A 116 9.22 5.73 -5.53
C ASN A 116 7.96 6.09 -6.33
N LYS A 117 7.61 5.29 -7.32
CA LYS A 117 6.40 5.50 -8.13
C LYS A 117 5.13 5.37 -7.29
N PHE A 118 5.09 4.37 -6.41
CA PHE A 118 3.97 4.13 -5.54
C PHE A 118 3.79 5.27 -4.52
N THR A 119 4.89 5.72 -3.93
CA THR A 119 4.89 6.87 -3.02
C THR A 119 4.39 8.13 -3.73
N TYR A 120 4.86 8.37 -4.95
CA TYR A 120 4.42 9.51 -5.75
C TYR A 120 2.90 9.46 -6.03
N PHE A 121 2.41 8.28 -6.41
CA PHE A 121 0.97 8.05 -6.62
C PHE A 121 0.17 8.42 -5.37
N LEU A 122 0.54 7.88 -4.22
CA LEU A 122 -0.19 8.13 -2.97
C LEU A 122 -0.13 9.60 -2.58
N LYS A 123 1.02 10.25 -2.66
CA LYS A 123 1.15 11.67 -2.33
C LYS A 123 0.33 12.55 -3.26
N THR A 124 0.24 12.20 -4.53
CA THR A 124 -0.55 12.96 -5.51
C THR A 124 -2.04 12.91 -5.18
N LEU A 125 -2.54 11.75 -4.75
CA LEU A 125 -3.95 11.58 -4.40
C LEU A 125 -4.36 12.31 -3.11
N LEU A 126 -3.41 12.57 -2.23
CA LEU A 126 -3.69 13.10 -0.89
C LEU A 126 -3.47 14.60 -0.78
N ARG A 127 -3.16 15.25 -1.88
CA ARG A 127 -3.02 16.70 -1.94
C ARG A 127 -4.35 17.42 -1.89
#